data_e74e226cc6261dbb9862658dc327edac
#
_entry.id   e74e226cc6261dbb9862658dc327edac
#
_cell.length_a   1.000
_cell.length_b   1.000
_cell.length_c   1.000
_cell.angle_alpha   90.00
_cell.angle_beta   90.00
_cell.angle_gamma   90.00
#
_symmetry.space_group_name_H-M   'P 1'
#
loop_
_entity.id
_entity.type
_entity.pdbx_description
1 polymer ?
#
loop_
_entity_poly.entity_id
_entity_poly.type
_entity_poly.pdbx_seq_one_letter_code
_entity_poly.pdbx_strand_id
1 'polypeptide(L)'
;MKKLLIYLSAVFMFLFLAACTATDDPEGEAEPEEQETEKTFAEEEENETTEEETALGENVLRLNNGTEPASLDPSIGFDAVSWDPLNNLMEGLTRLDQEHLAGPGAAESWDVSDDGLTYTFHLRENANWSNGDPVVAADFEYAWKYMLNPETASPAAFLGYFIEGAESYNSGEGSEDDVNVTAVDEKTLEVVLEQPTGFFLDLLTNPAFFPINHKIAEADPNWHAEAETFVGNGPFTLEEWKHDEEMLFAKNEHYWDADAVKLNNIHFAMVNDTNTQYQMFEAGELDTASIPPELSDQLIDGDNVFIGPYGGLEFFRFNVEMEPFQNKKIRQAFSHAINRADIAEFVVKTGVEPAYGFINPGYTSPTGEDFRDVNGELVTFDPDQARQLLEEGMAEEGYEELPEITLSYNTSDTNKAVAEALHGMFNEHLGVEVTLENQEWNVFAEAQQALELQLSRSSFINDYNDPVNFLESFITDSYMNRTGFSSPEYDELIAKGKSEVDEEKRWEYLYEAEKMLADEMIAAPLRYYNTVVLEADGVEGILRHPVGYFDLKYAEKK
;
A
#
# COMPACT_ATOMS: atom_id res chain seq x y z
N MET A 1 -49.39 -14.50 -9.61
CA MET A 1 -50.12 -15.65 -9.00
C MET A 1 -49.12 -16.29 -8.01
N LYS A 2 -49.36 -15.96 -6.76
CA LYS A 2 -49.76 -16.86 -5.65
C LYS A 2 -48.75 -17.97 -5.38
N LYS A 3 -48.05 -17.80 -4.30
CA LYS A 3 -48.22 -18.32 -2.91
C LYS A 3 -47.36 -19.56 -2.68
N LEU A 4 -46.45 -19.51 -1.74
CA LEU A 4 -46.56 -19.85 -0.32
C LEU A 4 -46.21 -21.30 -0.04
N LEU A 5 -45.16 -21.55 0.78
CA LEU A 5 -45.18 -22.52 1.91
C LEU A 5 -43.91 -22.29 2.77
N ILE A 6 -44.07 -21.86 3.85
CA ILE A 6 -43.92 -21.83 5.28
C ILE A 6 -44.09 -23.24 5.88
N TYR A 7 -43.40 -23.46 6.99
CA TYR A 7 -43.45 -24.49 8.06
C TYR A 7 -42.26 -25.45 8.05
N LEU A 8 -41.68 -25.79 9.10
CA LEU A 8 -41.80 -25.76 10.59
C LEU A 8 -40.62 -26.60 11.08
N SER A 9 -39.98 -26.50 12.13
CA SER A 9 -40.18 -26.47 13.58
C SER A 9 -38.85 -26.61 14.25
N ALA A 10 -38.51 -25.83 15.20
CA ALA A 10 -38.83 -25.84 16.63
C ALA A 10 -38.08 -26.90 17.46
N VAL A 11 -37.24 -26.35 18.35
CA VAL A 11 -37.12 -26.68 19.78
C VAL A 11 -36.67 -28.10 20.18
N PHE A 12 -35.48 -28.16 20.80
CA PHE A 12 -35.32 -29.01 21.97
C PHE A 12 -34.41 -28.28 23.02
N MET A 13 -35.09 -27.77 24.01
CA MET A 13 -34.55 -27.23 25.27
C MET A 13 -34.67 -28.35 26.30
N PHE A 14 -33.60 -28.77 26.93
CA PHE A 14 -33.70 -29.55 28.16
C PHE A 14 -32.78 -28.97 29.24
N LEU A 15 -33.44 -28.40 30.21
CA LEU A 15 -32.92 -28.09 31.56
C LEU A 15 -32.62 -29.39 32.30
N PHE A 16 -31.55 -29.40 33.09
CA PHE A 16 -31.51 -30.13 34.35
C PHE A 16 -30.89 -29.24 35.43
N LEU A 17 -31.75 -28.94 36.41
CA LEU A 17 -31.42 -28.24 37.66
C LEU A 17 -31.22 -29.31 38.78
N ALA A 18 -30.23 -29.03 39.61
CA ALA A 18 -30.14 -29.18 41.04
C ALA A 18 -30.12 -30.58 41.72
N ALA A 19 -29.14 -30.76 42.56
CA ALA A 19 -29.41 -30.80 44.02
C ALA A 19 -28.09 -30.87 44.82
N CYS A 20 -27.99 -29.98 45.80
CA CYS A 20 -27.05 -30.03 46.94
C CYS A 20 -27.40 -31.16 47.90
N THR A 21 -26.39 -31.81 48.46
CA THR A 21 -26.37 -32.07 49.93
C THR A 21 -24.95 -32.29 50.43
N ALA A 22 -24.64 -31.62 51.52
CA ALA A 22 -23.42 -31.71 52.28
C ALA A 22 -23.42 -32.95 53.22
N THR A 23 -22.24 -33.51 53.47
CA THR A 23 -21.85 -34.02 54.81
C THR A 23 -20.34 -34.33 54.88
N ASP A 24 -19.71 -33.66 55.85
CA ASP A 24 -18.59 -33.99 56.76
C ASP A 24 -17.43 -34.93 56.37
N ASP A 25 -16.25 -34.37 56.65
CA ASP A 25 -14.85 -34.80 56.83
C ASP A 25 -14.66 -36.15 57.58
N PRO A 26 -13.43 -36.77 57.63
CA PRO A 26 -12.12 -36.14 57.75
C PRO A 26 -10.88 -36.85 57.11
N GLU A 27 -9.78 -36.03 56.97
CA GLU A 27 -8.35 -36.38 57.05
C GLU A 27 -7.72 -37.46 56.16
N GLY A 28 -6.82 -37.02 55.30
CA GLY A 28 -5.79 -37.83 54.62
C GLY A 28 -4.85 -36.94 53.80
N GLU A 29 -3.69 -36.61 54.35
CA GLU A 29 -2.59 -35.93 53.71
C GLU A 29 -2.14 -36.63 52.41
N ALA A 30 -2.02 -35.89 51.30
CA ALA A 30 -1.16 -36.23 50.19
C ALA A 30 -0.60 -34.93 49.62
N GLU A 31 0.70 -34.77 49.61
CA GLU A 31 1.50 -33.68 49.03
C GLU A 31 1.37 -33.60 47.51
N PRO A 32 1.71 -32.45 46.90
CA PRO A 32 1.31 -32.13 45.51
C PRO A 32 2.31 -32.65 44.46
N GLU A 33 1.79 -33.35 43.45
CA GLU A 33 2.46 -33.68 42.22
C GLU A 33 2.30 -32.55 41.13
N GLU A 34 2.40 -31.27 41.50
CA GLU A 34 2.25 -30.15 40.57
C GLU A 34 3.57 -29.53 40.09
N GLN A 35 4.72 -30.13 40.35
CA GLN A 35 6.02 -29.56 39.89
C GLN A 35 6.73 -30.31 38.74
N GLU A 36 6.23 -31.45 38.31
CA GLU A 36 6.86 -32.17 37.18
C GLU A 36 6.21 -31.86 35.80
N THR A 37 4.96 -31.38 35.76
CA THR A 37 4.28 -31.06 34.48
C THR A 37 4.66 -29.72 33.87
N GLU A 38 4.94 -28.68 34.68
CA GLU A 38 5.41 -27.39 34.15
C GLU A 38 6.86 -27.45 33.65
N LYS A 39 7.72 -28.29 34.22
CA LYS A 39 9.09 -28.46 33.71
C LYS A 39 9.16 -29.25 32.39
N THR A 40 8.22 -30.17 32.15
CA THR A 40 8.18 -30.96 30.91
C THR A 40 7.66 -30.13 29.73
N PHE A 41 6.69 -29.22 29.94
CA PHE A 41 6.21 -28.33 28.89
C PHE A 41 7.27 -27.26 28.52
N ALA A 42 7.97 -26.66 29.51
CA ALA A 42 9.03 -25.68 29.23
C ALA A 42 10.29 -26.33 28.57
N GLU A 43 10.62 -27.59 28.92
CA GLU A 43 11.73 -28.33 28.28
C GLU A 43 11.35 -28.89 26.89
N GLU A 44 10.07 -29.12 26.58
CA GLU A 44 9.61 -29.49 25.24
C GLU A 44 9.53 -28.25 24.34
N GLU A 45 9.05 -27.10 24.79
CA GLU A 45 9.06 -25.85 24.02
C GLU A 45 10.49 -25.30 23.77
N GLU A 46 11.42 -25.36 24.76
CA GLU A 46 12.82 -25.01 24.54
C GLU A 46 13.55 -26.01 23.62
N ASN A 47 13.12 -27.26 23.54
CA ASN A 47 13.70 -28.24 22.61
C ASN A 47 13.09 -28.11 21.19
N GLU A 48 11.81 -27.79 21.04
CA GLU A 48 11.20 -27.56 19.73
C GLU A 48 11.75 -26.29 19.10
N THR A 49 11.84 -25.15 19.82
CA THR A 49 12.46 -23.92 19.31
C THR A 49 13.94 -24.10 18.96
N THR A 50 14.70 -24.87 19.75
CA THR A 50 16.13 -25.15 19.44
C THR A 50 16.32 -26.14 18.31
N GLU A 51 15.36 -27.03 18.05
CA GLU A 51 15.39 -27.95 16.91
C GLU A 51 14.96 -27.25 15.61
N GLU A 52 14.01 -26.32 15.63
CA GLU A 52 13.63 -25.47 14.50
C GLU A 52 14.72 -24.44 14.16
N GLU A 53 15.32 -23.77 15.15
CA GLU A 53 16.48 -22.89 14.91
C GLU A 53 17.67 -23.63 14.27
N THR A 54 17.88 -24.91 14.64
CA THR A 54 18.93 -25.73 14.01
C THR A 54 18.54 -26.24 12.63
N ALA A 55 17.24 -26.30 12.29
CA ALA A 55 16.75 -26.73 10.98
C ALA A 55 16.85 -25.62 9.93
N LEU A 56 16.65 -24.36 10.31
CA LEU A 56 16.70 -23.21 9.40
C LEU A 56 18.13 -22.71 9.12
N GLY A 57 19.13 -23.10 9.92
CA GLY A 57 20.54 -22.72 9.72
C GLY A 57 20.89 -21.32 10.24
N GLU A 58 22.09 -20.86 9.87
CA GLU A 58 22.57 -19.50 10.19
C GLU A 58 22.02 -18.48 9.17
N ASN A 59 21.88 -17.22 9.59
CA ASN A 59 21.49 -16.09 8.72
C ASN A 59 20.04 -16.17 8.21
N VAL A 60 19.11 -16.37 9.15
CA VAL A 60 17.65 -16.39 8.93
C VAL A 60 17.05 -15.09 9.40
N LEU A 61 16.24 -14.46 8.55
CA LEU A 61 15.44 -13.29 8.89
C LEU A 61 13.99 -13.73 9.18
N ARG A 62 13.47 -13.36 10.35
CA ARG A 62 12.12 -13.70 10.81
C ARG A 62 11.22 -12.48 10.75
N LEU A 63 10.28 -12.51 9.85
CA LEU A 63 9.34 -11.41 9.59
C LEU A 63 7.90 -11.85 9.85
N ASN A 64 6.99 -10.90 9.76
CA ASN A 64 5.58 -11.16 9.85
C ASN A 64 4.85 -10.55 8.65
N ASN A 65 4.08 -11.36 7.94
CA ASN A 65 3.23 -10.93 6.82
C ASN A 65 1.87 -10.39 7.29
N GLY A 66 1.57 -10.55 8.57
CA GLY A 66 0.30 -10.14 9.18
C GLY A 66 -0.84 -11.10 8.92
N THR A 67 -1.06 -11.50 7.68
CA THR A 67 -2.11 -12.44 7.28
C THR A 67 -1.71 -13.17 6.00
N GLU A 68 -2.54 -14.12 5.59
CA GLU A 68 -2.42 -14.85 4.34
C GLU A 68 -2.42 -13.91 3.12
N PRO A 69 -1.48 -14.06 2.15
CA PRO A 69 -1.56 -13.37 0.86
C PRO A 69 -2.87 -13.70 0.12
N ALA A 70 -3.50 -12.70 -0.49
CA ALA A 70 -4.70 -12.96 -1.29
C ALA A 70 -4.37 -13.90 -2.48
N SER A 71 -3.18 -13.79 -3.04
CA SER A 71 -2.65 -14.68 -4.08
C SER A 71 -1.16 -14.45 -4.29
N LEU A 72 -0.42 -15.49 -4.68
CA LEU A 72 0.92 -15.39 -5.27
C LEU A 72 0.90 -15.41 -6.81
N ASP A 73 -0.27 -15.31 -7.44
CA ASP A 73 -0.38 -14.93 -8.85
C ASP A 73 -0.22 -13.39 -8.95
N PRO A 74 0.81 -12.86 -9.61
CA PRO A 74 1.06 -11.43 -9.70
C PRO A 74 -0.08 -10.64 -10.38
N SER A 75 -0.89 -11.30 -11.21
CA SER A 75 -2.07 -10.68 -11.84
C SER A 75 -3.27 -10.55 -10.89
N ILE A 76 -3.29 -11.26 -9.77
CA ILE A 76 -4.41 -11.34 -8.82
C ILE A 76 -4.04 -10.76 -7.44
N GLY A 77 -2.81 -10.98 -6.98
CA GLY A 77 -2.31 -10.50 -5.69
C GLY A 77 -2.09 -8.98 -5.69
N PHE A 78 -3.17 -8.20 -5.66
CA PHE A 78 -3.13 -6.73 -5.73
C PHE A 78 -3.41 -6.10 -4.34
N ASP A 79 -2.51 -6.38 -3.41
CA ASP A 79 -2.50 -5.85 -2.04
C ASP A 79 -1.09 -5.96 -1.44
N ALA A 80 -0.80 -5.17 -0.40
CA ALA A 80 0.52 -5.13 0.24
C ALA A 80 0.95 -6.49 0.81
N VAL A 81 0.00 -7.28 1.33
CA VAL A 81 0.26 -8.59 1.94
C VAL A 81 0.72 -9.61 0.90
N SER A 82 0.24 -9.47 -0.36
CA SER A 82 0.68 -10.27 -1.51
C SER A 82 1.95 -9.71 -2.15
N TRP A 83 2.12 -8.38 -2.18
CA TRP A 83 3.27 -7.74 -2.83
C TRP A 83 4.60 -7.99 -2.11
N ASP A 84 4.60 -8.02 -0.78
CA ASP A 84 5.82 -8.27 0.00
C ASP A 84 6.45 -9.64 -0.34
N PRO A 85 5.72 -10.77 -0.29
CA PRO A 85 6.24 -12.04 -0.76
C PRO A 85 6.54 -12.05 -2.27
N LEU A 86 5.65 -11.50 -3.12
CA LEU A 86 5.87 -11.49 -4.58
C LEU A 86 7.14 -10.74 -4.96
N ASN A 87 7.43 -9.58 -4.38
CA ASN A 87 8.63 -8.80 -4.68
C ASN A 87 9.94 -9.50 -4.28
N ASN A 88 9.86 -10.50 -3.40
CA ASN A 88 11.01 -11.28 -2.97
C ASN A 88 11.13 -12.66 -3.66
N LEU A 89 10.02 -13.21 -4.14
CA LEU A 89 9.97 -14.46 -4.89
C LEU A 89 10.09 -14.26 -6.41
N MET A 90 9.79 -13.06 -6.90
CA MET A 90 9.74 -12.74 -8.33
C MET A 90 10.48 -11.43 -8.62
N GLU A 91 10.69 -11.15 -9.90
CA GLU A 91 11.32 -9.92 -10.40
C GLU A 91 10.76 -9.54 -11.77
N GLY A 92 10.43 -8.24 -11.93
CA GLY A 92 9.96 -7.67 -13.19
C GLY A 92 11.07 -7.38 -14.20
N LEU A 93 10.72 -6.72 -15.30
CA LEU A 93 11.71 -6.17 -16.24
C LEU A 93 12.60 -5.15 -15.55
N THR A 94 11.99 -4.30 -14.73
CA THR A 94 12.64 -3.33 -13.85
C THR A 94 12.43 -3.72 -12.40
N ARG A 95 13.27 -3.18 -11.50
CA ARG A 95 13.21 -3.33 -10.05
C ARG A 95 13.61 -2.01 -9.41
N LEU A 96 13.02 -1.64 -8.28
CA LEU A 96 13.48 -0.49 -7.51
C LEU A 96 14.87 -0.76 -6.91
N ASP A 97 15.77 0.19 -7.06
CA ASP A 97 17.12 0.13 -6.51
C ASP A 97 17.20 0.67 -5.07
N GLN A 98 18.40 0.82 -4.54
CA GLN A 98 18.62 1.32 -3.18
C GLN A 98 18.28 2.80 -2.99
N GLU A 99 18.20 3.55 -4.07
CA GLU A 99 17.75 4.95 -4.14
C GLU A 99 16.25 5.06 -4.46
N HIS A 100 15.53 3.94 -4.48
CA HIS A 100 14.10 3.83 -4.80
C HIS A 100 13.73 4.22 -6.25
N LEU A 101 14.69 4.15 -7.17
CA LEU A 101 14.49 4.43 -8.58
C LEU A 101 14.35 3.13 -9.38
N ALA A 102 13.59 3.17 -10.48
CA ALA A 102 13.47 2.04 -11.38
C ALA A 102 14.80 1.74 -12.08
N GLY A 103 15.37 0.61 -11.79
CA GLY A 103 16.63 0.10 -12.35
C GLY A 103 16.45 -1.22 -13.08
N PRO A 104 17.51 -1.76 -13.70
CA PRO A 104 17.49 -3.04 -14.40
C PRO A 104 17.17 -4.23 -13.47
N GLY A 105 16.07 -4.93 -13.77
CA GLY A 105 15.70 -6.21 -13.15
C GLY A 105 16.04 -7.38 -14.08
N ALA A 106 15.05 -8.18 -14.49
CA ALA A 106 15.21 -9.26 -15.44
C ALA A 106 15.63 -8.76 -16.84
N ALA A 107 15.31 -7.50 -17.20
CA ALA A 107 15.93 -6.82 -18.33
C ALA A 107 17.26 -6.19 -17.89
N GLU A 108 18.34 -6.40 -18.69
CA GLU A 108 19.62 -5.74 -18.43
C GLU A 108 19.69 -4.32 -19.00
N SER A 109 18.85 -4.03 -20.01
CA SER A 109 18.76 -2.74 -20.67
C SER A 109 17.47 -2.64 -21.50
N TRP A 110 17.18 -1.43 -21.97
CA TRP A 110 16.08 -1.16 -22.91
C TRP A 110 16.42 0.00 -23.83
N ASP A 111 15.78 0.00 -25.00
CA ASP A 111 15.80 1.11 -25.95
C ASP A 111 14.40 1.74 -25.99
N VAL A 112 14.34 3.08 -26.12
CA VAL A 112 13.08 3.82 -26.28
C VAL A 112 13.12 4.55 -27.60
N SER A 113 12.03 4.47 -28.38
CA SER A 113 11.91 5.20 -29.65
C SER A 113 11.89 6.73 -29.42
N ASP A 114 12.27 7.49 -30.45
CA ASP A 114 12.36 8.96 -30.39
C ASP A 114 11.01 9.64 -30.03
N ASP A 115 9.91 8.98 -30.29
CA ASP A 115 8.55 9.44 -29.94
C ASP A 115 8.07 8.97 -28.56
N GLY A 116 8.89 8.19 -27.84
CA GLY A 116 8.57 7.68 -26.50
C GLY A 116 7.48 6.61 -26.47
N LEU A 117 7.09 6.04 -27.61
CA LEU A 117 5.99 5.08 -27.70
C LEU A 117 6.44 3.63 -27.63
N THR A 118 7.60 3.29 -28.19
CA THR A 118 8.06 1.91 -28.27
C THR A 118 9.24 1.68 -27.33
N TYR A 119 9.08 0.71 -26.44
CA TYR A 119 10.13 0.20 -25.57
C TYR A 119 10.57 -1.18 -26.04
N THR A 120 11.88 -1.37 -26.22
CA THR A 120 12.47 -2.67 -26.56
C THR A 120 13.35 -3.11 -25.39
N PHE A 121 12.91 -4.09 -24.62
CA PHE A 121 13.63 -4.63 -23.46
C PHE A 121 14.52 -5.79 -23.88
N HIS A 122 15.76 -5.79 -23.38
CA HIS A 122 16.75 -6.84 -23.56
C HIS A 122 16.90 -7.63 -22.27
N LEU A 123 16.40 -8.87 -22.25
CA LEU A 123 16.47 -9.74 -21.08
C LEU A 123 17.88 -10.28 -20.87
N ARG A 124 18.26 -10.43 -19.60
CA ARG A 124 19.53 -11.04 -19.21
C ARG A 124 19.62 -12.47 -19.72
N GLU A 125 20.78 -12.85 -20.27
CA GLU A 125 21.06 -14.22 -20.71
C GLU A 125 21.02 -15.23 -19.55
N ASN A 126 21.39 -14.79 -18.33
CA ASN A 126 21.43 -15.61 -17.13
C ASN A 126 20.21 -15.42 -16.20
N ALA A 127 19.16 -14.74 -16.64
CA ALA A 127 17.90 -14.74 -15.90
C ALA A 127 17.21 -16.10 -16.03
N ASN A 128 16.99 -16.75 -14.86
CA ASN A 128 16.40 -18.08 -14.80
C ASN A 128 15.28 -18.11 -13.76
N TRP A 129 14.32 -18.98 -13.98
CA TRP A 129 13.34 -19.41 -13.00
C TRP A 129 13.99 -20.27 -11.90
N SER A 130 13.35 -20.38 -10.74
CA SER A 130 13.83 -21.17 -9.61
C SER A 130 14.02 -22.67 -9.93
N ASN A 131 13.32 -23.18 -10.93
CA ASN A 131 13.48 -24.54 -11.45
C ASN A 131 14.66 -24.70 -12.44
N GLY A 132 15.38 -23.61 -12.75
CA GLY A 132 16.52 -23.57 -13.65
C GLY A 132 16.17 -23.36 -15.13
N ASP A 133 14.90 -23.24 -15.50
CA ASP A 133 14.50 -22.87 -16.87
C ASP A 133 14.86 -21.39 -17.15
N PRO A 134 15.20 -21.00 -18.39
CA PRO A 134 15.47 -19.60 -18.70
C PRO A 134 14.17 -18.77 -18.64
N VAL A 135 14.27 -17.55 -18.09
CA VAL A 135 13.24 -16.53 -18.25
C VAL A 135 13.29 -16.00 -19.66
N VAL A 136 12.16 -16.01 -20.35
CA VAL A 136 12.04 -15.60 -21.76
C VAL A 136 11.00 -14.49 -21.95
N ALA A 137 11.10 -13.73 -23.05
CA ALA A 137 10.19 -12.64 -23.35
C ALA A 137 8.71 -13.09 -23.42
N ALA A 138 8.48 -14.34 -23.87
CA ALA A 138 7.13 -14.92 -23.89
C ALA A 138 6.49 -15.06 -22.50
N ASP A 139 7.27 -15.13 -21.42
CA ASP A 139 6.75 -15.19 -20.04
C ASP A 139 6.10 -13.84 -19.65
N PHE A 140 6.69 -12.71 -20.09
CA PHE A 140 6.14 -11.37 -19.89
C PHE A 140 4.94 -11.10 -20.79
N GLU A 141 5.03 -11.45 -22.09
CA GLU A 141 3.92 -11.32 -23.03
C GLU A 141 2.68 -12.08 -22.51
N TYR A 142 2.87 -13.34 -22.07
CA TYR A 142 1.82 -14.15 -21.49
C TYR A 142 1.23 -13.49 -20.23
N ALA A 143 2.07 -13.10 -19.26
CA ALA A 143 1.62 -12.53 -17.99
C ALA A 143 0.77 -11.27 -18.20
N TRP A 144 1.20 -10.35 -19.05
CA TRP A 144 0.50 -9.09 -19.24
C TRP A 144 -0.79 -9.27 -20.03
N LYS A 145 -0.82 -10.13 -21.03
CA LYS A 145 -2.06 -10.49 -21.74
C LYS A 145 -3.04 -11.26 -20.84
N TYR A 146 -2.54 -12.10 -19.94
CA TYR A 146 -3.33 -12.80 -18.94
C TYR A 146 -3.93 -11.81 -17.90
N MET A 147 -3.15 -10.85 -17.39
CA MET A 147 -3.65 -9.77 -16.53
C MET A 147 -4.77 -8.96 -17.21
N LEU A 148 -4.61 -8.65 -18.48
CA LEU A 148 -5.58 -7.85 -19.26
C LEU A 148 -6.79 -8.65 -19.74
N ASN A 149 -6.77 -9.98 -19.68
CA ASN A 149 -7.89 -10.80 -20.13
C ASN A 149 -9.13 -10.55 -19.25
N PRO A 150 -10.29 -10.16 -19.83
CA PRO A 150 -11.51 -9.95 -19.04
C PRO A 150 -11.95 -11.17 -18.22
N GLU A 151 -11.60 -12.39 -18.66
CA GLU A 151 -11.93 -13.61 -17.92
C GLU A 151 -11.07 -13.81 -16.68
N THR A 152 -9.85 -13.27 -16.64
CA THR A 152 -8.96 -13.24 -15.47
C THR A 152 -9.52 -12.34 -14.37
N ALA A 153 -10.26 -11.29 -14.76
CA ALA A 153 -10.83 -10.30 -13.85
C ALA A 153 -9.79 -9.72 -12.86
N SER A 154 -8.59 -9.46 -13.36
CA SER A 154 -7.49 -8.90 -12.56
C SER A 154 -7.87 -7.55 -11.97
N PRO A 155 -7.70 -7.34 -10.65
CA PRO A 155 -7.90 -6.02 -10.04
C PRO A 155 -6.85 -4.99 -10.48
N ALA A 156 -5.71 -5.46 -11.03
CA ALA A 156 -4.59 -4.64 -11.49
C ALA A 156 -4.66 -4.28 -12.99
N ALA A 157 -5.64 -4.78 -13.75
CA ALA A 157 -5.69 -4.64 -15.21
C ALA A 157 -5.59 -3.16 -15.67
N PHE A 158 -6.15 -2.21 -14.90
CA PHE A 158 -6.11 -0.79 -15.21
C PHE A 158 -4.70 -0.21 -15.30
N LEU A 159 -3.73 -0.78 -14.57
CA LEU A 159 -2.31 -0.39 -14.66
C LEU A 159 -1.71 -0.68 -16.04
N GLY A 160 -2.27 -1.66 -16.75
CA GLY A 160 -1.84 -2.01 -18.11
C GLY A 160 -2.41 -1.12 -19.22
N TYR A 161 -3.35 -0.21 -18.95
CA TYR A 161 -4.03 0.59 -19.99
C TYR A 161 -3.16 1.63 -20.69
N PHE A 162 -1.93 1.82 -20.23
CA PHE A 162 -0.91 2.58 -20.97
C PHE A 162 -0.39 1.84 -22.21
N ILE A 163 -0.58 0.53 -22.29
CA ILE A 163 -0.16 -0.30 -23.43
C ILE A 163 -1.23 -0.20 -24.53
N GLU A 164 -0.79 0.02 -25.78
CA GLU A 164 -1.68 0.13 -26.93
C GLU A 164 -2.57 -1.11 -27.07
N GLY A 165 -3.89 -0.89 -27.16
CA GLY A 165 -4.90 -1.92 -27.28
C GLY A 165 -5.33 -2.60 -25.97
N ALA A 166 -4.67 -2.34 -24.84
CA ALA A 166 -4.92 -3.02 -23.57
C ALA A 166 -6.31 -2.74 -22.99
N GLU A 167 -6.73 -1.47 -22.92
CA GLU A 167 -8.04 -1.09 -22.39
C GLU A 167 -9.18 -1.67 -23.23
N SER A 168 -9.05 -1.63 -24.56
CA SER A 168 -10.07 -2.19 -25.47
C SER A 168 -10.20 -3.71 -25.33
N TYR A 169 -9.09 -4.41 -25.13
CA TYR A 169 -9.11 -5.85 -24.86
C TYR A 169 -9.75 -6.16 -23.51
N ASN A 170 -9.33 -5.47 -22.45
CA ASN A 170 -9.86 -5.71 -21.09
C ASN A 170 -11.36 -5.38 -20.99
N SER A 171 -11.85 -4.36 -21.71
CA SER A 171 -13.29 -4.03 -21.77
C SER A 171 -14.12 -4.97 -22.66
N GLY A 172 -13.48 -5.89 -23.39
CA GLY A 172 -14.13 -6.81 -24.34
C GLY A 172 -14.51 -6.18 -25.67
N GLU A 173 -13.99 -4.99 -26.00
CA GLU A 173 -14.21 -4.32 -27.28
C GLU A 173 -13.12 -4.68 -28.31
N GLY A 174 -11.92 -5.11 -27.85
CA GLY A 174 -10.78 -5.55 -28.64
C GLY A 174 -10.49 -7.05 -28.50
N SER A 175 -9.37 -7.48 -29.05
CA SER A 175 -8.86 -8.86 -28.96
C SER A 175 -7.47 -8.88 -28.33
N GLU A 176 -7.03 -10.05 -27.84
CA GLU A 176 -5.67 -10.25 -27.32
C GLU A 176 -4.58 -9.88 -28.34
N ASP A 177 -4.85 -10.12 -29.64
CA ASP A 177 -3.92 -9.79 -30.72
C ASP A 177 -3.73 -8.27 -30.94
N ASP A 178 -4.63 -7.43 -30.39
CA ASP A 178 -4.55 -5.98 -30.47
C ASP A 178 -3.66 -5.40 -29.35
N VAL A 179 -3.33 -6.17 -28.32
CA VAL A 179 -2.44 -5.77 -27.22
C VAL A 179 -0.99 -5.78 -27.69
N ASN A 180 -0.38 -4.61 -27.79
CA ASN A 180 0.96 -4.45 -28.33
C ASN A 180 2.08 -4.75 -27.31
N VAL A 181 2.11 -6.00 -26.87
CA VAL A 181 3.21 -6.63 -26.13
C VAL A 181 3.63 -7.87 -26.92
N THR A 182 4.89 -7.89 -27.40
CA THR A 182 5.35 -8.92 -28.34
C THR A 182 6.73 -9.46 -27.95
N ALA A 183 6.83 -10.75 -27.75
CA ALA A 183 8.12 -11.45 -27.67
C ALA A 183 8.71 -11.56 -29.08
N VAL A 184 9.64 -10.67 -29.43
CA VAL A 184 10.31 -10.64 -30.74
C VAL A 184 11.21 -11.85 -30.93
N ASP A 185 11.88 -12.26 -29.87
CA ASP A 185 12.65 -13.50 -29.72
C ASP A 185 12.69 -13.91 -28.23
N GLU A 186 13.50 -14.93 -27.89
CA GLU A 186 13.55 -15.45 -26.50
C GLU A 186 14.00 -14.40 -25.48
N LYS A 187 14.77 -13.38 -25.87
CA LYS A 187 15.38 -12.39 -24.98
C LYS A 187 15.02 -10.94 -25.30
N THR A 188 14.12 -10.73 -26.26
CA THR A 188 13.70 -9.40 -26.69
C THR A 188 12.19 -9.25 -26.58
N LEU A 189 11.72 -8.33 -25.71
CA LEU A 189 10.32 -7.96 -25.59
C LEU A 189 10.12 -6.55 -26.16
N GLU A 190 9.16 -6.38 -27.04
CA GLU A 190 8.74 -5.07 -27.55
C GLU A 190 7.37 -4.71 -26.99
N VAL A 191 7.24 -3.48 -26.51
CA VAL A 191 5.99 -2.93 -25.95
C VAL A 191 5.71 -1.59 -26.62
N VAL A 192 4.49 -1.41 -27.13
CA VAL A 192 4.05 -0.14 -27.69
C VAL A 192 3.01 0.49 -26.77
N LEU A 193 3.16 1.76 -26.45
CA LEU A 193 2.27 2.52 -25.59
C LEU A 193 1.24 3.32 -26.39
N GLU A 194 0.05 3.54 -25.81
CA GLU A 194 -0.99 4.43 -26.36
C GLU A 194 -0.51 5.88 -26.48
N GLN A 195 0.32 6.31 -25.55
CA GLN A 195 0.94 7.64 -25.51
C GLN A 195 2.29 7.56 -24.79
N PRO A 196 3.20 8.51 -25.02
CA PRO A 196 4.44 8.57 -24.26
C PRO A 196 4.12 8.63 -22.76
N THR A 197 4.81 7.79 -21.96
CA THR A 197 4.56 7.66 -20.51
C THR A 197 5.90 7.67 -19.79
N GLY A 198 6.29 8.82 -19.24
CA GLY A 198 7.61 9.02 -18.62
C GLY A 198 7.86 8.13 -17.40
N PHE A 199 6.81 7.74 -16.70
CA PHE A 199 6.88 6.86 -15.52
C PHE A 199 6.69 5.37 -15.84
N PHE A 200 6.73 4.97 -17.11
CA PHE A 200 6.46 3.58 -17.50
C PHE A 200 7.42 2.58 -16.87
N LEU A 201 8.70 2.93 -16.74
CA LEU A 201 9.70 2.07 -16.10
C LEU A 201 9.44 1.90 -14.60
N ASP A 202 8.98 2.94 -13.91
CA ASP A 202 8.58 2.88 -12.50
C ASP A 202 7.31 2.03 -12.32
N LEU A 203 6.34 2.18 -13.22
CA LEU A 203 5.13 1.36 -13.25
C LEU A 203 5.46 -0.13 -13.36
N LEU A 204 6.46 -0.51 -14.18
CA LEU A 204 6.88 -1.90 -14.36
C LEU A 204 7.58 -2.52 -13.13
N THR A 205 7.89 -1.73 -12.10
CA THR A 205 8.38 -2.27 -10.81
C THR A 205 7.28 -2.87 -9.96
N ASN A 206 6.00 -2.56 -10.27
CA ASN A 206 4.85 -3.12 -9.57
C ASN A 206 4.73 -4.62 -9.84
N PRO A 207 4.50 -5.46 -8.83
CA PRO A 207 4.36 -6.91 -8.99
C PRO A 207 3.34 -7.36 -10.04
N ALA A 208 2.30 -6.57 -10.34
CA ALA A 208 1.33 -6.87 -11.40
C ALA A 208 1.97 -7.05 -12.79
N PHE A 209 3.16 -6.50 -13.02
CA PHE A 209 3.92 -6.63 -14.28
C PHE A 209 5.00 -7.71 -14.24
N PHE A 210 5.07 -8.51 -13.17
CA PHE A 210 6.04 -9.58 -13.10
C PHE A 210 5.70 -10.71 -14.10
N PRO A 211 6.70 -11.45 -14.59
CA PRO A 211 6.49 -12.51 -15.55
C PRO A 211 5.81 -13.72 -14.91
N ILE A 212 5.10 -14.51 -15.70
CA ILE A 212 4.59 -15.82 -15.31
C ILE A 212 5.25 -16.86 -16.21
N ASN A 213 5.77 -17.95 -15.64
CA ASN A 213 6.26 -19.05 -16.44
C ASN A 213 5.09 -19.67 -17.24
N HIS A 214 4.94 -19.23 -18.49
CA HIS A 214 3.81 -19.57 -19.33
C HIS A 214 3.62 -21.10 -19.50
N LYS A 215 4.71 -21.86 -19.54
CA LYS A 215 4.65 -23.33 -19.70
C LYS A 215 4.06 -24.02 -18.48
N ILE A 216 4.39 -23.50 -17.28
CA ILE A 216 3.87 -24.04 -16.02
C ILE A 216 2.41 -23.61 -15.86
N ALA A 217 2.09 -22.34 -16.08
CA ALA A 217 0.73 -21.81 -15.96
C ALA A 217 -0.26 -22.46 -16.94
N GLU A 218 0.17 -22.72 -18.18
CA GLU A 218 -0.62 -23.45 -19.16
C GLU A 218 -0.86 -24.93 -18.77
N ALA A 219 0.09 -25.54 -18.05
CA ALA A 219 -0.01 -26.93 -17.61
C ALA A 219 -0.84 -27.09 -16.33
N ASP A 220 -0.75 -26.13 -15.41
CA ASP A 220 -1.48 -26.11 -14.13
C ASP A 220 -1.98 -24.69 -13.82
N PRO A 221 -3.27 -24.41 -13.93
CA PRO A 221 -3.84 -23.10 -13.59
C PRO A 221 -3.74 -22.74 -12.09
N ASN A 222 -3.40 -23.69 -11.19
CA ASN A 222 -3.18 -23.44 -9.77
C ASN A 222 -1.70 -23.38 -9.39
N TRP A 223 -0.82 -23.16 -10.35
CA TRP A 223 0.64 -23.12 -10.17
C TRP A 223 1.11 -22.22 -9.01
N HIS A 224 0.32 -21.22 -8.67
CA HIS A 224 0.62 -20.18 -7.66
C HIS A 224 0.09 -20.49 -6.26
N ALA A 225 -0.63 -21.59 -6.07
CA ALA A 225 -1.42 -21.87 -4.86
C ALA A 225 -0.66 -22.67 -3.78
N GLU A 226 0.44 -23.33 -4.13
CA GLU A 226 1.19 -24.20 -3.23
C GLU A 226 2.70 -24.05 -3.47
N ALA A 227 3.51 -24.26 -2.41
CA ALA A 227 4.97 -24.13 -2.53
C ALA A 227 5.56 -25.12 -3.56
N GLU A 228 5.03 -26.32 -3.66
CA GLU A 228 5.53 -27.35 -4.56
C GLU A 228 5.30 -27.04 -6.04
N THR A 229 4.34 -26.18 -6.36
CA THR A 229 3.99 -25.80 -7.74
C THR A 229 4.47 -24.40 -8.10
N PHE A 230 4.76 -23.56 -7.09
CA PHE A 230 5.21 -22.19 -7.31
C PHE A 230 6.62 -22.14 -7.91
N VAL A 231 6.80 -21.34 -8.95
CA VAL A 231 8.08 -21.08 -9.60
C VAL A 231 8.27 -19.59 -9.78
N GLY A 232 9.20 -19.01 -9.05
CA GLY A 232 9.57 -17.60 -9.13
C GLY A 232 10.89 -17.37 -9.85
N ASN A 233 11.20 -16.13 -10.20
CA ASN A 233 12.46 -15.71 -10.83
C ASN A 233 13.22 -14.67 -9.98
N GLY A 234 12.79 -14.47 -8.73
CA GLY A 234 13.35 -13.49 -7.79
C GLY A 234 14.52 -14.03 -6.96
N PRO A 235 14.99 -13.22 -5.98
CA PRO A 235 16.15 -13.55 -5.13
C PRO A 235 15.90 -14.73 -4.20
N PHE A 236 14.67 -15.11 -3.92
CA PHE A 236 14.32 -16.24 -3.06
C PHE A 236 13.37 -17.21 -3.75
N THR A 237 13.30 -18.45 -3.23
CA THR A 237 12.35 -19.51 -3.61
C THR A 237 11.38 -19.76 -2.47
N LEU A 238 10.15 -20.17 -2.77
CA LEU A 238 9.17 -20.59 -1.78
C LEU A 238 9.40 -22.08 -1.48
N GLU A 239 9.84 -22.40 -0.26
CA GLU A 239 10.16 -23.78 0.16
C GLU A 239 8.99 -24.45 0.89
N GLU A 240 8.27 -23.68 1.70
CA GLU A 240 7.12 -24.15 2.45
C GLU A 240 6.08 -23.04 2.54
N TRP A 241 4.82 -23.41 2.43
CA TRP A 241 3.67 -22.53 2.68
C TRP A 241 2.62 -23.28 3.48
N LYS A 242 2.57 -22.99 4.78
CA LYS A 242 1.50 -23.43 5.66
C LYS A 242 0.44 -22.34 5.70
N HIS A 243 -0.63 -22.53 4.96
CA HIS A 243 -1.70 -21.54 4.82
C HIS A 243 -2.22 -21.07 6.17
N ASP A 244 -2.42 -19.76 6.30
CA ASP A 244 -2.84 -19.06 7.53
C ASP A 244 -1.87 -19.18 8.73
N GLU A 245 -0.67 -19.75 8.54
CA GLU A 245 0.32 -19.93 9.60
C GLU A 245 1.67 -19.28 9.26
N GLU A 246 2.35 -19.75 8.18
CA GLU A 246 3.71 -19.30 7.87
C GLU A 246 4.13 -19.58 6.41
N MET A 247 5.12 -18.83 5.93
CA MET A 247 5.86 -19.13 4.70
C MET A 247 7.36 -19.21 5.00
N LEU A 248 8.05 -20.16 4.36
CA LEU A 248 9.49 -20.29 4.40
C LEU A 248 10.08 -20.04 3.00
N PHE A 249 10.98 -19.06 2.91
CA PHE A 249 11.74 -18.80 1.69
C PHE A 249 13.19 -19.21 1.89
N ALA A 250 13.81 -19.70 0.81
CA ALA A 250 15.25 -19.95 0.75
C ALA A 250 15.90 -19.12 -0.36
N LYS A 251 17.19 -18.88 -0.25
CA LYS A 251 17.97 -18.21 -1.28
C LYS A 251 17.83 -18.95 -2.62
N ASN A 252 17.54 -18.23 -3.69
CA ASN A 252 17.46 -18.76 -5.04
C ASN A 252 18.85 -18.81 -5.69
N GLU A 253 19.44 -19.99 -5.78
CA GLU A 253 20.75 -20.19 -6.41
C GLU A 253 20.74 -20.00 -7.95
N HIS A 254 19.54 -19.96 -8.56
CA HIS A 254 19.36 -19.71 -10.00
C HIS A 254 19.12 -18.23 -10.32
N TYR A 255 18.98 -17.37 -9.29
CA TYR A 255 18.80 -15.94 -9.49
C TYR A 255 20.04 -15.32 -10.14
N TRP A 256 19.83 -14.45 -11.11
CA TRP A 256 20.92 -13.86 -11.91
C TRP A 256 21.96 -13.10 -11.07
N ASP A 257 21.56 -12.54 -9.92
CA ASP A 257 22.40 -11.80 -8.98
C ASP A 257 22.44 -12.47 -7.60
N ALA A 258 22.48 -13.81 -7.56
CA ALA A 258 22.51 -14.58 -6.32
C ALA A 258 23.67 -14.21 -5.39
N ASP A 259 24.80 -13.69 -5.93
CA ASP A 259 25.94 -13.24 -5.13
C ASP A 259 25.64 -12.02 -4.25
N ALA A 260 24.64 -11.20 -4.62
CA ALA A 260 24.18 -10.07 -3.83
C ALA A 260 23.33 -10.49 -2.63
N VAL A 261 22.63 -11.62 -2.73
CA VAL A 261 21.73 -12.13 -1.69
C VAL A 261 22.54 -12.71 -0.53
N LYS A 262 22.36 -12.17 0.68
CA LYS A 262 23.12 -12.52 1.89
C LYS A 262 22.37 -13.49 2.80
N LEU A 263 21.05 -13.38 2.89
CA LEU A 263 20.22 -14.27 3.69
C LEU A 263 20.18 -15.67 3.09
N ASN A 264 20.19 -16.69 3.94
CA ASN A 264 19.96 -18.06 3.53
C ASN A 264 18.48 -18.40 3.48
N ASN A 265 17.74 -17.94 4.49
CA ASN A 265 16.32 -18.19 4.61
C ASN A 265 15.60 -16.95 5.15
N ILE A 266 14.31 -16.86 4.84
CA ILE A 266 13.36 -15.92 5.41
C ILE A 266 12.18 -16.72 5.91
N HIS A 267 11.78 -16.46 7.14
CA HIS A 267 10.57 -17.02 7.73
C HIS A 267 9.54 -15.89 7.89
N PHE A 268 8.37 -16.05 7.30
CA PHE A 268 7.23 -15.15 7.46
C PHE A 268 6.16 -15.83 8.31
N ALA A 269 5.91 -15.30 9.51
CA ALA A 269 4.74 -15.65 10.30
C ALA A 269 3.49 -14.91 9.79
N MET A 270 2.30 -15.39 10.11
CA MET A 270 1.02 -14.76 9.78
C MET A 270 0.26 -14.41 11.05
N VAL A 271 0.67 -13.33 11.71
CA VAL A 271 0.11 -12.89 13.00
C VAL A 271 -0.52 -11.51 12.86
N ASN A 272 -1.83 -11.41 13.00
CA ASN A 272 -2.58 -10.17 12.85
C ASN A 272 -2.54 -9.23 14.09
N ASP A 273 -2.44 -9.81 15.29
CA ASP A 273 -2.50 -9.05 16.54
C ASP A 273 -1.18 -8.37 16.84
N THR A 274 -1.16 -7.04 16.87
CA THR A 274 0.05 -6.24 17.03
C THR A 274 0.72 -6.47 18.40
N ASN A 275 -0.04 -6.75 19.45
CA ASN A 275 0.51 -7.06 20.77
C ASN A 275 1.22 -8.41 20.77
N THR A 276 0.67 -9.40 20.06
CA THR A 276 1.30 -10.70 19.88
C THR A 276 2.59 -10.56 19.05
N GLN A 277 2.57 -9.81 17.94
CA GLN A 277 3.79 -9.50 17.17
C GLN A 277 4.89 -8.89 18.03
N TYR A 278 4.52 -7.91 18.88
CA TYR A 278 5.46 -7.26 19.78
C TYR A 278 6.03 -8.24 20.83
N GLN A 279 5.21 -9.14 21.37
CA GLN A 279 5.69 -10.17 22.31
C GLN A 279 6.64 -11.17 21.63
N MET A 280 6.36 -11.57 20.40
CA MET A 280 7.24 -12.43 19.60
C MET A 280 8.58 -11.72 19.31
N PHE A 281 8.55 -10.43 19.03
CA PHE A 281 9.76 -9.62 18.84
C PHE A 281 10.60 -9.56 20.13
N GLU A 282 9.98 -9.29 21.27
CA GLU A 282 10.67 -9.30 22.58
C GLU A 282 11.22 -10.68 22.96
N ALA A 283 10.59 -11.76 22.48
CA ALA A 283 11.07 -13.13 22.66
C ALA A 283 12.18 -13.53 21.67
N GLY A 284 12.43 -12.72 20.62
CA GLY A 284 13.37 -13.03 19.53
C GLY A 284 12.84 -14.01 18.48
N GLU A 285 11.52 -14.24 18.46
CA GLU A 285 10.82 -15.06 17.47
C GLU A 285 10.55 -14.28 16.17
N LEU A 286 10.52 -12.95 16.23
CA LEU A 286 10.50 -12.04 15.10
C LEU A 286 11.69 -11.07 15.16
N ASP A 287 12.19 -10.68 13.99
CA ASP A 287 13.26 -9.69 13.84
C ASP A 287 12.73 -8.28 13.51
N THR A 288 11.45 -8.19 13.14
CA THR A 288 10.73 -6.93 12.98
C THR A 288 9.33 -7.04 13.54
N ALA A 289 8.79 -5.96 14.09
CA ALA A 289 7.40 -5.92 14.55
C ALA A 289 6.81 -4.52 14.44
N SER A 290 5.49 -4.44 14.33
CA SER A 290 4.74 -3.21 14.47
C SER A 290 4.75 -2.73 15.93
N ILE A 291 4.74 -1.42 16.16
CA ILE A 291 4.60 -0.85 17.50
C ILE A 291 3.13 -0.90 17.93
N PRO A 292 2.78 -1.54 19.06
CA PRO A 292 1.42 -1.45 19.61
C PRO A 292 1.03 0.01 19.88
N PRO A 293 -0.18 0.45 19.50
CA PRO A 293 -0.61 1.85 19.67
C PRO A 293 -0.48 2.37 21.10
N GLU A 294 -0.77 1.53 22.09
CA GLU A 294 -0.66 1.86 23.51
C GLU A 294 0.78 2.00 24.03
N LEU A 295 1.76 1.46 23.32
CA LEU A 295 3.19 1.56 23.62
C LEU A 295 3.90 2.61 22.77
N SER A 296 3.22 3.24 21.82
CA SER A 296 3.83 4.17 20.87
C SER A 296 4.62 5.28 21.58
N ASP A 297 4.03 5.97 22.57
CA ASP A 297 4.69 7.03 23.35
C ASP A 297 5.97 6.56 24.10
N GLN A 298 6.16 5.26 24.27
CA GLN A 298 7.30 4.68 24.99
C GLN A 298 8.39 4.17 24.05
N LEU A 299 7.99 3.68 22.87
CA LEU A 299 8.87 2.94 21.96
C LEU A 299 9.32 3.76 20.76
N ILE A 300 8.54 4.76 20.32
CA ILE A 300 8.77 5.47 19.05
C ILE A 300 10.15 6.15 18.97
N ASP A 301 10.71 6.60 20.10
CA ASP A 301 12.03 7.24 20.19
C ASP A 301 13.16 6.24 20.46
N GLY A 302 12.91 4.93 20.39
CA GLY A 302 13.89 3.87 20.63
C GLY A 302 14.95 3.78 19.52
N ASP A 303 16.19 3.40 19.90
CA ASP A 303 17.30 3.23 18.93
C ASP A 303 17.05 2.09 17.93
N ASN A 304 16.11 1.20 18.22
CA ASN A 304 15.71 0.05 17.41
C ASN A 304 14.41 0.30 16.61
N VAL A 305 14.03 1.54 16.43
CA VAL A 305 12.86 1.92 15.63
C VAL A 305 13.31 2.43 14.26
N PHE A 306 12.85 1.79 13.21
CA PHE A 306 12.94 2.33 11.85
C PHE A 306 11.72 3.23 11.60
N ILE A 307 11.96 4.45 11.13
CA ILE A 307 10.96 5.36 10.60
C ILE A 307 11.40 5.74 9.20
N GLY A 308 10.57 5.45 8.21
CA GLY A 308 10.87 5.73 6.81
C GLY A 308 9.65 6.18 6.02
N PRO A 309 9.83 6.70 4.80
CA PRO A 309 8.74 7.15 3.96
C PRO A 309 7.82 5.99 3.57
N TYR A 310 6.53 6.30 3.49
CA TYR A 310 5.52 5.46 2.87
C TYR A 310 4.72 6.34 1.90
N GLY A 311 4.64 5.97 0.65
CA GLY A 311 4.05 6.79 -0.40
C GLY A 311 2.56 6.95 -0.23
N GLY A 312 2.19 8.00 0.46
CA GLY A 312 0.78 8.28 0.67
C GLY A 312 0.52 9.53 1.50
N LEU A 313 -0.72 9.97 1.41
CA LEU A 313 -1.20 11.20 2.03
C LEU A 313 -2.57 10.96 2.69
N GLU A 314 -2.74 11.42 3.92
CA GLU A 314 -4.05 11.67 4.50
C GLU A 314 -4.44 13.13 4.30
N PHE A 315 -5.68 13.35 3.87
CA PHE A 315 -6.19 14.68 3.56
C PHE A 315 -7.70 14.73 3.77
N PHE A 316 -8.26 15.94 3.75
CA PHE A 316 -9.71 16.13 3.78
C PHE A 316 -10.17 16.76 2.46
N ARG A 317 -11.19 16.16 1.83
CA ARG A 317 -11.79 16.64 0.58
C ARG A 317 -12.88 17.65 0.90
N PHE A 318 -12.88 18.74 0.13
CA PHE A 318 -14.00 19.66 0.08
C PHE A 318 -14.88 19.33 -1.14
N ASN A 319 -16.16 19.15 -0.94
CA ASN A 319 -17.10 19.03 -2.06
C ASN A 319 -17.41 20.43 -2.60
N VAL A 320 -16.85 20.76 -3.78
CA VAL A 320 -16.99 22.10 -4.37
C VAL A 320 -18.39 22.38 -4.94
N GLU A 321 -19.26 21.38 -5.01
CA GLU A 321 -20.66 21.52 -5.42
C GLU A 321 -21.60 21.80 -4.24
N MET A 322 -21.10 21.68 -2.99
CA MET A 322 -21.91 21.87 -1.78
C MET A 322 -21.53 23.16 -1.04
N GLU A 323 -22.56 23.88 -0.52
CA GLU A 323 -22.36 25.02 0.36
C GLU A 323 -21.68 24.59 1.67
N PRO A 324 -20.72 25.36 2.21
CA PRO A 324 -20.18 26.62 1.69
C PRO A 324 -18.91 26.42 0.83
N PHE A 325 -18.54 25.19 0.50
CA PHE A 325 -17.23 24.84 -0.10
C PHE A 325 -17.17 25.07 -1.61
N GLN A 326 -18.21 25.58 -2.27
CA GLN A 326 -18.11 26.14 -3.61
C GLN A 326 -17.19 27.38 -3.64
N ASN A 327 -17.06 28.10 -2.52
CA ASN A 327 -16.18 29.27 -2.42
C ASN A 327 -14.76 28.87 -2.04
N LYS A 328 -13.81 29.18 -2.92
CA LYS A 328 -12.38 28.87 -2.76
C LYS A 328 -11.78 29.45 -1.47
N LYS A 329 -12.11 30.70 -1.12
CA LYS A 329 -11.57 31.35 0.09
C LYS A 329 -12.04 30.65 1.36
N ILE A 330 -13.26 30.12 1.38
CA ILE A 330 -13.76 29.33 2.52
C ILE A 330 -12.95 28.03 2.63
N ARG A 331 -12.68 27.33 1.53
CA ARG A 331 -11.83 26.13 1.56
C ARG A 331 -10.42 26.43 2.06
N GLN A 332 -9.81 27.51 1.55
CA GLN A 332 -8.49 27.98 2.01
C GLN A 332 -8.52 28.35 3.50
N ALA A 333 -9.56 29.00 3.99
CA ALA A 333 -9.71 29.35 5.40
C ALA A 333 -9.69 28.10 6.29
N PHE A 334 -10.45 27.06 5.93
CA PHE A 334 -10.46 25.81 6.66
C PHE A 334 -9.08 25.15 6.66
N SER A 335 -8.38 25.12 5.52
CA SER A 335 -7.05 24.53 5.43
C SER A 335 -5.99 25.29 6.25
N HIS A 336 -6.01 26.65 6.24
CA HIS A 336 -5.10 27.48 7.04
C HIS A 336 -5.38 27.42 8.54
N ALA A 337 -6.56 26.97 8.96
CA ALA A 337 -6.92 26.78 10.36
C ALA A 337 -6.37 25.46 10.95
N ILE A 338 -5.82 24.56 10.14
CA ILE A 338 -5.33 23.25 10.58
C ILE A 338 -3.86 23.35 11.01
N ASN A 339 -3.57 23.14 12.30
CA ASN A 339 -2.22 22.91 12.80
C ASN A 339 -1.81 21.45 12.60
N ARG A 340 -1.18 21.18 11.48
CA ARG A 340 -0.76 19.84 11.05
C ARG A 340 0.29 19.24 11.95
N ALA A 341 1.20 20.06 12.48
CA ALA A 341 2.23 19.62 13.40
C ALA A 341 1.63 19.09 14.70
N ASP A 342 0.63 19.80 15.28
CA ASP A 342 -0.04 19.35 16.49
C ASP A 342 -0.81 18.03 16.26
N ILE A 343 -1.38 17.83 15.07
CA ILE A 343 -2.06 16.58 14.72
C ILE A 343 -1.05 15.43 14.64
N ALA A 344 0.08 15.64 13.97
CA ALA A 344 1.14 14.64 13.85
C ALA A 344 1.72 14.26 15.23
N GLU A 345 2.07 15.26 16.06
CA GLU A 345 2.76 15.08 17.33
C GLU A 345 1.85 14.61 18.46
N PHE A 346 0.63 15.16 18.57
CA PHE A 346 -0.21 14.93 19.76
C PHE A 346 -1.43 14.04 19.53
N VAL A 347 -1.85 13.87 18.26
CA VAL A 347 -3.04 13.07 17.95
C VAL A 347 -2.65 11.71 17.35
N VAL A 348 -1.83 11.70 16.29
CA VAL A 348 -1.46 10.47 15.59
C VAL A 348 -0.31 9.73 16.27
N LYS A 349 0.76 10.43 16.66
CA LYS A 349 1.88 9.92 17.50
C LYS A 349 2.68 8.75 16.93
N THR A 350 2.68 8.55 15.62
CA THR A 350 3.42 7.47 14.96
C THR A 350 4.63 7.97 14.18
N GLY A 351 5.18 9.14 14.58
CA GLY A 351 6.32 9.74 13.87
C GLY A 351 5.99 10.22 12.44
N VAL A 352 4.71 10.38 12.10
CA VAL A 352 4.29 10.89 10.79
C VAL A 352 4.69 12.35 10.61
N GLU A 353 4.99 12.72 9.36
CA GLU A 353 5.30 14.10 9.01
C GLU A 353 4.03 14.88 8.66
N PRO A 354 3.94 16.15 9.12
CA PRO A 354 2.85 17.03 8.71
C PRO A 354 2.97 17.36 7.21
N ALA A 355 1.85 17.30 6.48
CA ALA A 355 1.84 17.53 5.05
C ALA A 355 1.57 19.02 4.72
N TYR A 356 2.56 19.67 4.14
CA TYR A 356 2.46 21.05 3.64
C TYR A 356 2.38 21.13 2.11
N GLY A 357 2.13 20.02 1.46
CA GLY A 357 1.86 19.82 0.04
C GLY A 357 1.15 18.50 -0.17
N PHE A 358 0.84 18.17 -1.43
CA PHE A 358 0.10 16.97 -1.76
C PHE A 358 0.99 15.78 -2.10
N ILE A 359 2.18 16.05 -2.63
CA ILE A 359 3.17 15.02 -2.95
C ILE A 359 4.07 14.84 -1.74
N ASN A 360 4.17 13.60 -1.24
CA ASN A 360 5.05 13.26 -0.13
C ASN A 360 6.53 13.33 -0.53
N PRO A 361 7.45 13.49 0.43
CA PRO A 361 8.89 13.31 0.19
C PRO A 361 9.21 11.89 -0.33
N GLY A 362 10.32 11.76 -1.05
CA GLY A 362 10.83 10.49 -1.58
C GLY A 362 10.77 10.38 -3.11
N TYR A 363 10.22 11.37 -3.82
CA TYR A 363 10.28 11.42 -5.29
C TYR A 363 11.48 12.22 -5.75
N THR A 364 12.46 11.53 -6.31
CA THR A 364 13.69 12.14 -6.82
C THR A 364 13.48 12.65 -8.24
N SER A 365 13.70 13.95 -8.45
CA SER A 365 13.64 14.58 -9.76
C SER A 365 14.80 14.15 -10.66
N PRO A 366 14.72 14.37 -11.99
CA PRO A 366 15.84 14.13 -12.91
C PRO A 366 17.13 14.90 -12.56
N THR A 367 17.01 15.99 -11.78
CA THR A 367 18.17 16.76 -11.28
C THR A 367 18.77 16.20 -10.00
N GLY A 368 18.15 15.16 -9.41
CA GLY A 368 18.58 14.53 -8.17
C GLY A 368 18.07 15.20 -6.89
N GLU A 369 17.13 16.14 -7.00
CA GLU A 369 16.51 16.84 -5.87
C GLU A 369 15.13 16.22 -5.58
N ASP A 370 14.72 16.19 -4.30
CA ASP A 370 13.39 15.73 -3.92
C ASP A 370 12.29 16.67 -4.44
N PHE A 371 11.15 16.12 -4.86
CA PHE A 371 10.00 16.89 -5.36
C PHE A 371 9.54 17.93 -4.35
N ARG A 372 9.47 17.54 -3.08
CA ARG A 372 9.01 18.43 -2.00
C ARG A 372 10.01 19.55 -1.73
N ASP A 373 11.31 19.27 -1.81
CA ASP A 373 12.36 20.28 -1.63
C ASP A 373 12.30 21.35 -2.73
N VAL A 374 12.05 20.95 -3.98
CA VAL A 374 11.92 21.87 -5.13
C VAL A 374 10.64 22.67 -5.07
N ASN A 375 9.50 22.00 -4.82
CA ASN A 375 8.18 22.66 -4.87
C ASN A 375 7.82 23.38 -3.56
N GLY A 376 8.53 23.08 -2.46
CA GLY A 376 8.41 23.75 -1.16
C GLY A 376 7.09 23.49 -0.44
N GLU A 377 6.82 24.23 0.62
CA GLU A 377 5.57 24.20 1.36
C GLU A 377 4.52 25.04 0.63
N LEU A 378 3.41 24.44 0.23
CA LEU A 378 2.32 25.09 -0.50
C LEU A 378 1.15 25.49 0.40
N VAL A 379 1.06 24.86 1.58
CA VAL A 379 -0.02 25.05 2.55
C VAL A 379 0.60 25.39 3.90
N THR A 380 0.04 26.35 4.62
CA THR A 380 0.56 26.79 5.91
C THR A 380 -0.51 26.84 6.98
N PHE A 381 -0.10 26.76 8.24
CA PHE A 381 -0.96 27.07 9.38
C PHE A 381 -0.89 28.57 9.66
N ASP A 382 -1.98 29.28 9.43
CA ASP A 382 -2.10 30.74 9.69
C ASP A 382 -3.53 31.08 10.09
N PRO A 383 -3.85 31.06 11.39
CA PRO A 383 -5.20 31.36 11.89
C PRO A 383 -5.69 32.80 11.61
N ASP A 384 -4.76 33.76 11.47
CA ASP A 384 -5.15 35.14 11.17
C ASP A 384 -5.55 35.27 9.69
N GLN A 385 -4.78 34.67 8.78
CA GLN A 385 -5.16 34.56 7.37
C GLN A 385 -6.43 33.72 7.19
N ALA A 386 -6.58 32.64 7.94
CA ALA A 386 -7.78 31.78 7.91
C ALA A 386 -9.06 32.61 8.20
N ARG A 387 -9.05 33.41 9.27
CA ARG A 387 -10.18 34.28 9.61
C ARG A 387 -10.48 35.32 8.52
N GLN A 388 -9.43 35.96 7.99
CA GLN A 388 -9.59 36.93 6.91
C GLN A 388 -10.24 36.31 5.67
N LEU A 389 -9.73 35.15 5.22
CA LEU A 389 -10.26 34.42 4.07
C LEU A 389 -11.71 33.96 4.30
N LEU A 390 -12.04 33.56 5.52
CA LEU A 390 -13.41 33.18 5.87
C LEU A 390 -14.36 34.37 5.77
N GLU A 391 -13.99 35.54 6.35
CA GLU A 391 -14.78 36.77 6.27
C GLU A 391 -14.96 37.23 4.81
N GLU A 392 -13.93 37.18 3.99
CA GLU A 392 -14.00 37.52 2.58
C GLU A 392 -14.89 36.56 1.79
N GLY A 393 -14.74 35.23 2.00
CA GLY A 393 -15.53 34.21 1.32
C GLY A 393 -17.01 34.28 1.72
N MET A 394 -17.32 34.48 3.00
CA MET A 394 -18.70 34.69 3.47
C MET A 394 -19.32 35.95 2.85
N ALA A 395 -18.54 37.03 2.73
CA ALA A 395 -19.03 38.26 2.11
C ALA A 395 -19.30 38.09 0.61
N GLU A 396 -18.50 37.33 -0.11
CA GLU A 396 -18.69 37.00 -1.53
C GLU A 396 -19.98 36.21 -1.76
N GLU A 397 -20.28 35.24 -0.87
CA GLU A 397 -21.49 34.41 -0.94
C GLU A 397 -22.74 35.08 -0.28
N GLY A 398 -22.52 36.16 0.46
CA GLY A 398 -23.59 36.86 1.16
C GLY A 398 -24.07 36.17 2.43
N TYR A 399 -23.21 35.34 3.04
CA TYR A 399 -23.53 34.69 4.30
C TYR A 399 -23.38 35.64 5.48
N GLU A 400 -24.40 35.79 6.30
CA GLU A 400 -24.30 36.40 7.62
C GLU A 400 -23.80 35.39 8.66
N GLU A 401 -24.15 34.12 8.49
CA GLU A 401 -23.67 32.95 9.23
C GLU A 401 -23.43 31.82 8.22
N LEU A 402 -22.42 30.98 8.47
CA LEU A 402 -22.16 29.80 7.62
C LEU A 402 -23.33 28.81 7.73
N PRO A 403 -23.68 28.12 6.64
CA PRO A 403 -24.54 26.96 6.72
C PRO A 403 -23.95 25.88 7.64
N GLU A 404 -24.78 24.94 8.08
CA GLU A 404 -24.32 23.79 8.86
C GLU A 404 -23.27 22.99 8.05
N ILE A 405 -22.16 22.67 8.69
CA ILE A 405 -21.05 21.94 8.07
C ILE A 405 -20.91 20.58 8.75
N THR A 406 -20.89 19.53 7.95
CA THR A 406 -20.66 18.17 8.40
C THR A 406 -19.26 17.71 7.94
N LEU A 407 -18.45 17.26 8.90
CA LEU A 407 -17.19 16.58 8.67
C LEU A 407 -17.42 15.07 8.83
N SER A 408 -17.34 14.35 7.73
CA SER A 408 -17.59 12.91 7.67
C SER A 408 -16.27 12.13 7.63
N TYR A 409 -16.24 11.00 8.35
CA TYR A 409 -15.07 10.11 8.37
C TYR A 409 -15.50 8.64 8.50
N ASN A 410 -14.68 7.72 7.96
CA ASN A 410 -14.90 6.29 8.11
C ASN A 410 -14.44 5.79 9.47
N THR A 411 -15.10 4.76 9.99
CA THR A 411 -14.91 4.21 11.33
C THR A 411 -13.46 3.76 11.56
N SER A 412 -12.78 4.43 12.48
CA SER A 412 -11.45 4.13 13.02
C SER A 412 -11.22 5.03 14.22
N ASP A 413 -10.53 4.55 15.24
CA ASP A 413 -10.20 5.34 16.43
C ASP A 413 -9.27 6.52 16.09
N THR A 414 -8.29 6.31 15.21
CA THR A 414 -7.41 7.38 14.72
C THR A 414 -8.20 8.42 13.93
N ASN A 415 -9.06 8.01 12.99
CA ASN A 415 -9.86 8.93 12.19
C ASN A 415 -10.80 9.77 13.08
N LYS A 416 -11.36 9.15 14.12
CA LYS A 416 -12.19 9.85 15.11
C LYS A 416 -11.36 10.89 15.88
N ALA A 417 -10.19 10.52 16.38
CA ALA A 417 -9.33 11.44 17.12
C ALA A 417 -8.89 12.64 16.25
N VAL A 418 -8.56 12.39 14.98
CA VAL A 418 -8.24 13.44 14.00
C VAL A 418 -9.45 14.35 13.75
N ALA A 419 -10.65 13.78 13.54
CA ALA A 419 -11.86 14.56 13.30
C ALA A 419 -12.22 15.43 14.52
N GLU A 420 -12.08 14.90 15.75
CA GLU A 420 -12.27 15.66 16.99
C GLU A 420 -11.26 16.80 17.15
N ALA A 421 -9.99 16.58 16.76
CA ALA A 421 -8.97 17.62 16.76
C ALA A 421 -9.29 18.73 15.74
N LEU A 422 -9.68 18.38 14.51
CA LEU A 422 -10.08 19.34 13.48
C LEU A 422 -11.32 20.15 13.91
N HIS A 423 -12.33 19.51 14.50
CA HIS A 423 -13.48 20.22 15.09
C HIS A 423 -13.01 21.27 16.10
N GLY A 424 -12.09 20.89 17.01
CA GLY A 424 -11.52 21.82 17.99
C GLY A 424 -10.80 23.00 17.34
N MET A 425 -9.97 22.73 16.33
CA MET A 425 -9.20 23.75 15.60
C MET A 425 -10.13 24.70 14.82
N PHE A 426 -11.17 24.22 14.15
CA PHE A 426 -12.11 25.06 13.44
C PHE A 426 -12.91 25.97 14.39
N ASN A 427 -13.29 25.43 15.56
CA ASN A 427 -13.94 26.24 16.59
C ASN A 427 -12.99 27.31 17.14
N GLU A 428 -11.74 26.94 17.50
CA GLU A 428 -10.77 27.86 18.08
C GLU A 428 -10.31 28.95 17.09
N HIS A 429 -9.99 28.56 15.86
CA HIS A 429 -9.35 29.45 14.90
C HIS A 429 -10.32 30.21 14.00
N LEU A 430 -11.46 29.62 13.67
CA LEU A 430 -12.48 30.22 12.80
C LEU A 430 -13.77 30.63 13.54
N GLY A 431 -14.01 30.10 14.76
CA GLY A 431 -15.29 30.25 15.44
C GLY A 431 -16.40 29.43 14.79
N VAL A 432 -16.05 28.35 14.07
CA VAL A 432 -16.98 27.51 13.31
C VAL A 432 -17.15 26.17 14.02
N GLU A 433 -18.40 25.83 14.34
CA GLU A 433 -18.78 24.50 14.81
C GLU A 433 -19.06 23.60 13.61
N VAL A 434 -18.45 22.40 13.57
CA VAL A 434 -18.72 21.37 12.56
C VAL A 434 -19.38 20.16 13.22
N THR A 435 -20.35 19.56 12.57
CA THR A 435 -20.96 18.30 13.00
C THR A 435 -20.07 17.15 12.56
N LEU A 436 -19.72 16.25 13.49
CA LEU A 436 -18.94 15.06 13.18
C LEU A 436 -19.86 13.89 12.82
N GLU A 437 -19.62 13.25 11.68
CA GLU A 437 -20.38 12.09 11.23
C GLU A 437 -19.44 10.90 10.96
N ASN A 438 -19.68 9.81 11.69
CA ASN A 438 -18.98 8.54 11.51
C ASN A 438 -19.81 7.59 10.66
N GLN A 439 -19.19 6.97 9.64
CA GLN A 439 -19.83 5.99 8.77
C GLN A 439 -18.97 4.74 8.64
N GLU A 440 -19.62 3.58 8.43
CA GLU A 440 -18.91 2.35 8.05
C GLU A 440 -18.29 2.53 6.65
N TRP A 441 -17.17 1.84 6.39
CA TRP A 441 -16.34 2.08 5.20
C TRP A 441 -17.11 2.05 3.87
N ASN A 442 -17.90 1.01 3.63
CA ASN A 442 -18.60 0.88 2.34
C ASN A 442 -19.64 2.00 2.14
N VAL A 443 -20.40 2.33 3.19
CA VAL A 443 -21.37 3.43 3.16
C VAL A 443 -20.67 4.78 2.93
N PHE A 444 -19.57 4.99 3.64
CA PHE A 444 -18.75 6.19 3.49
C PHE A 444 -18.17 6.33 2.07
N ALA A 445 -17.60 5.26 1.52
CA ALA A 445 -16.99 5.26 0.20
C ALA A 445 -18.03 5.51 -0.91
N GLU A 446 -19.22 4.89 -0.82
CA GLU A 446 -20.34 5.13 -1.74
C GLU A 446 -20.83 6.57 -1.67
N ALA A 447 -21.06 7.12 -0.47
CA ALA A 447 -21.49 8.49 -0.28
C ALA A 447 -20.46 9.52 -0.79
N GLN A 448 -19.16 9.25 -0.57
CA GLN A 448 -18.07 10.09 -1.09
C GLN A 448 -18.03 10.06 -2.62
N GLN A 449 -18.19 8.86 -3.23
CA GLN A 449 -18.23 8.70 -4.68
C GLN A 449 -19.46 9.39 -5.31
N ALA A 450 -20.59 9.38 -4.62
CA ALA A 450 -21.82 10.02 -5.06
C ALA A 450 -21.84 11.55 -4.81
N LEU A 451 -20.75 12.14 -4.29
CA LEU A 451 -20.65 13.56 -3.91
C LEU A 451 -21.70 13.99 -2.87
N GLU A 452 -22.08 13.09 -1.96
CA GLU A 452 -23.06 13.35 -0.91
C GLU A 452 -22.44 13.91 0.37
N LEU A 453 -21.09 13.84 0.52
CA LEU A 453 -20.36 14.32 1.68
C LEU A 453 -19.79 15.72 1.42
N GLN A 454 -19.96 16.62 2.39
CA GLN A 454 -19.61 18.05 2.28
C GLN A 454 -18.12 18.30 2.54
N LEU A 455 -17.60 17.81 3.67
CA LEU A 455 -16.21 17.80 4.07
C LEU A 455 -15.91 16.38 4.55
N SER A 456 -15.00 15.67 3.89
CA SER A 456 -14.79 14.26 4.18
C SER A 456 -13.31 13.87 4.27
N ARG A 457 -12.99 12.97 5.21
CA ARG A 457 -11.67 12.37 5.33
C ARG A 457 -11.34 11.57 4.08
N SER A 458 -10.10 11.60 3.65
CA SER A 458 -9.61 10.77 2.55
C SER A 458 -8.16 10.35 2.78
N SER A 459 -7.75 9.34 2.04
CA SER A 459 -6.36 8.92 1.94
C SER A 459 -6.06 8.46 0.52
N PHE A 460 -4.80 8.55 0.17
CA PHE A 460 -4.26 8.01 -1.06
C PHE A 460 -2.98 7.27 -0.74
N ILE A 461 -2.80 6.10 -1.29
CA ILE A 461 -1.57 5.31 -1.26
C ILE A 461 -1.12 5.17 -2.71
N ASN A 462 0.16 5.30 -2.95
CA ASN A 462 0.71 5.29 -4.29
C ASN A 462 0.72 3.87 -4.88
N ASP A 463 0.27 3.74 -6.12
CA ASP A 463 0.33 2.48 -6.88
C ASP A 463 1.70 2.31 -7.55
N TYR A 464 2.38 3.42 -7.86
CA TYR A 464 3.71 3.46 -8.46
C TYR A 464 4.46 4.73 -8.05
N ASN A 465 5.79 4.73 -8.20
CA ASN A 465 6.67 5.78 -7.66
C ASN A 465 6.79 6.98 -8.61
N ASP A 466 5.68 7.69 -8.84
CA ASP A 466 5.66 8.94 -9.63
C ASP A 466 4.65 9.94 -9.07
N PRO A 467 4.99 11.26 -9.02
CA PRO A 467 4.07 12.29 -8.51
C PRO A 467 2.74 12.37 -9.26
N VAL A 468 2.71 12.02 -10.53
CA VAL A 468 1.48 12.04 -11.33
C VAL A 468 0.42 11.10 -10.79
N ASN A 469 0.81 10.01 -10.13
CA ASN A 469 -0.10 9.01 -9.56
C ASN A 469 -1.14 9.63 -8.60
N PHE A 470 -0.70 10.54 -7.73
CA PHE A 470 -1.63 11.28 -6.89
C PHE A 470 -2.36 12.38 -7.65
N LEU A 471 -1.64 13.17 -8.45
CA LEU A 471 -2.18 14.36 -9.09
C LEU A 471 -3.27 14.03 -10.10
N GLU A 472 -3.16 12.93 -10.86
CA GLU A 472 -4.20 12.50 -11.80
C GLU A 472 -5.53 12.13 -11.14
N SER A 473 -5.53 11.91 -9.81
CA SER A 473 -6.78 11.65 -9.06
C SER A 473 -7.78 12.80 -9.14
N PHE A 474 -7.35 14.02 -9.47
CA PHE A 474 -8.18 15.22 -9.46
C PHE A 474 -8.51 15.77 -10.86
N ILE A 475 -8.17 15.07 -11.94
CA ILE A 475 -8.61 15.47 -13.29
C ILE A 475 -10.14 15.35 -13.40
N THR A 476 -10.71 16.13 -14.31
CA THR A 476 -12.15 16.08 -14.61
C THR A 476 -12.55 14.65 -15.00
N ASP A 477 -13.68 14.20 -14.48
CA ASP A 477 -14.25 12.86 -14.71
C ASP A 477 -13.41 11.67 -14.18
N SER A 478 -12.30 11.89 -13.44
CA SER A 478 -11.61 10.80 -12.76
C SER A 478 -12.52 10.15 -11.71
N TYR A 479 -12.56 8.82 -11.70
CA TYR A 479 -13.26 8.06 -10.66
C TYR A 479 -12.75 8.40 -9.24
N MET A 480 -11.48 8.80 -9.12
CA MET A 480 -10.87 9.22 -7.86
C MET A 480 -11.19 10.66 -7.48
N ASN A 481 -11.71 11.48 -8.41
CA ASN A 481 -12.11 12.86 -8.15
C ASN A 481 -13.48 12.91 -7.47
N ARG A 482 -13.46 12.80 -6.16
CA ARG A 482 -14.68 12.81 -5.31
C ARG A 482 -14.88 14.18 -4.67
N THR A 483 -14.58 15.25 -5.41
CA THR A 483 -14.71 16.65 -4.95
C THR A 483 -15.68 17.48 -5.79
N GLY A 484 -16.04 16.99 -6.99
CA GLY A 484 -16.79 17.77 -7.98
C GLY A 484 -15.94 18.82 -8.73
N PHE A 485 -14.62 18.85 -8.49
CA PHE A 485 -13.72 19.77 -9.18
C PHE A 485 -13.57 19.43 -10.66
N SER A 486 -13.57 20.47 -11.50
CA SER A 486 -13.33 20.35 -12.93
C SER A 486 -12.55 21.58 -13.41
N SER A 487 -11.41 21.36 -14.01
CA SER A 487 -10.55 22.42 -14.56
C SER A 487 -9.81 21.93 -15.80
N PRO A 488 -10.19 22.44 -17.00
CA PRO A 488 -9.47 22.11 -18.23
C PRO A 488 -7.98 22.49 -18.20
N GLU A 489 -7.59 23.52 -17.41
CA GLU A 489 -6.20 23.93 -17.26
C GLU A 489 -5.41 22.91 -16.44
N TYR A 490 -6.02 22.40 -15.35
CA TYR A 490 -5.43 21.31 -14.56
C TYR A 490 -5.30 20.04 -15.37
N ASP A 491 -6.36 19.66 -16.09
CA ASP A 491 -6.37 18.47 -16.96
C ASP A 491 -5.27 18.55 -18.03
N GLU A 492 -5.05 19.74 -18.61
CA GLU A 492 -3.97 19.98 -19.59
C GLU A 492 -2.57 19.83 -18.96
N LEU A 493 -2.36 20.31 -17.71
CA LEU A 493 -1.10 20.14 -16.99
C LEU A 493 -0.81 18.66 -16.73
N ILE A 494 -1.79 17.90 -16.26
CA ILE A 494 -1.63 16.47 -16.03
C ILE A 494 -1.38 15.71 -17.33
N ALA A 495 -2.13 16.02 -18.40
CA ALA A 495 -1.92 15.39 -19.71
C ALA A 495 -0.49 15.64 -20.23
N LYS A 496 0.04 16.87 -20.08
CA LYS A 496 1.43 17.18 -20.40
C LYS A 496 2.42 16.45 -19.50
N GLY A 497 2.16 16.42 -18.18
CA GLY A 497 2.96 15.68 -17.21
C GLY A 497 3.01 14.18 -17.48
N LYS A 498 2.00 13.61 -18.11
CA LYS A 498 1.95 12.20 -18.52
C LYS A 498 2.69 11.93 -19.83
N SER A 499 2.65 12.85 -20.78
CA SER A 499 3.07 12.62 -22.17
C SER A 499 4.38 13.34 -22.59
N GLU A 500 4.96 14.21 -21.77
CA GLU A 500 6.22 14.89 -22.08
C GLU A 500 7.39 13.91 -21.94
N VAL A 501 8.23 13.83 -22.98
CA VAL A 501 9.41 12.96 -23.00
C VAL A 501 10.68 13.61 -22.41
N ASP A 502 10.68 14.93 -22.32
CA ASP A 502 11.74 15.68 -21.61
C ASP A 502 11.42 15.69 -20.12
N GLU A 503 12.15 14.89 -19.35
CA GLU A 503 11.88 14.65 -17.92
C GLU A 503 11.94 15.94 -17.09
N GLU A 504 12.89 16.85 -17.33
CA GLU A 504 12.95 18.11 -16.58
C GLU A 504 11.67 18.94 -16.82
N LYS A 505 11.23 19.00 -18.05
CA LYS A 505 10.03 19.72 -18.46
C LYS A 505 8.74 19.04 -17.97
N ARG A 506 8.74 17.73 -17.96
CA ARG A 506 7.67 16.91 -17.40
C ARG A 506 7.44 17.28 -15.93
N TRP A 507 8.49 17.31 -15.14
CA TRP A 507 8.42 17.67 -13.72
C TRP A 507 7.98 19.12 -13.50
N GLU A 508 8.34 20.07 -14.39
CA GLU A 508 7.80 21.43 -14.32
C GLU A 508 6.26 21.46 -14.40
N TYR A 509 5.64 20.64 -15.27
CA TYR A 509 4.19 20.53 -15.35
C TYR A 509 3.59 19.94 -14.07
N LEU A 510 4.23 18.96 -13.45
CA LEU A 510 3.77 18.37 -12.20
C LEU A 510 3.89 19.34 -11.02
N TYR A 511 4.95 20.14 -10.95
CA TYR A 511 5.09 21.22 -9.97
C TYR A 511 3.97 22.27 -10.13
N GLU A 512 3.66 22.66 -11.36
CA GLU A 512 2.58 23.62 -11.62
C GLU A 512 1.21 23.03 -11.28
N ALA A 513 0.97 21.76 -11.59
CA ALA A 513 -0.28 21.07 -11.25
C ALA A 513 -0.49 21.02 -9.72
N GLU A 514 0.52 20.66 -8.93
CA GLU A 514 0.41 20.67 -7.48
C GLU A 514 0.15 22.08 -6.91
N LYS A 515 0.82 23.11 -7.43
CA LYS A 515 0.57 24.49 -7.03
C LYS A 515 -0.85 24.93 -7.33
N MET A 516 -1.38 24.53 -8.48
CA MET A 516 -2.77 24.81 -8.85
C MET A 516 -3.76 24.10 -7.90
N LEU A 517 -3.50 22.83 -7.57
CA LEU A 517 -4.29 22.08 -6.62
C LEU A 517 -4.30 22.74 -5.23
N ALA A 518 -3.14 23.22 -4.77
CA ALA A 518 -2.99 23.94 -3.52
C ALA A 518 -3.69 25.31 -3.53
N ASP A 519 -3.66 26.03 -4.65
CA ASP A 519 -4.36 27.32 -4.80
C ASP A 519 -5.87 27.11 -4.82
N GLU A 520 -6.38 26.13 -5.55
CA GLU A 520 -7.80 25.79 -5.58
C GLU A 520 -8.31 25.20 -4.27
N MET A 521 -7.43 24.59 -3.48
CA MET A 521 -7.72 24.00 -2.17
C MET A 521 -8.96 23.10 -2.18
N ILE A 522 -9.05 22.23 -3.16
CA ILE A 522 -10.13 21.24 -3.24
C ILE A 522 -9.96 20.10 -2.24
N ALA A 523 -8.76 19.98 -1.69
CA ALA A 523 -8.41 19.10 -0.61
C ALA A 523 -7.44 19.80 0.35
N ALA A 524 -7.50 19.49 1.63
CA ALA A 524 -6.56 19.96 2.64
C ALA A 524 -5.64 18.80 3.01
N PRO A 525 -4.37 18.81 2.61
CA PRO A 525 -3.39 17.81 3.03
C PRO A 525 -3.20 17.89 4.55
N LEU A 526 -3.01 16.74 5.19
CA LEU A 526 -2.92 16.65 6.65
C LEU A 526 -1.58 16.10 7.13
N ARG A 527 -1.24 14.89 6.70
CA ARG A 527 0.01 14.22 7.04
C ARG A 527 0.42 13.26 5.94
N TYR A 528 1.72 13.10 5.77
CA TYR A 528 2.27 12.01 4.99
C TYR A 528 2.26 10.72 5.80
N TYR A 529 2.04 9.60 5.13
CA TYR A 529 2.20 8.31 5.76
C TYR A 529 3.68 7.98 5.96
N ASN A 530 3.97 7.13 6.91
CA ASN A 530 5.30 6.60 7.17
C ASN A 530 5.21 5.12 7.53
N THR A 531 6.31 4.41 7.31
CA THR A 531 6.55 3.08 7.86
C THR A 531 7.22 3.25 9.22
N VAL A 532 6.68 2.60 10.24
CA VAL A 532 7.25 2.57 11.60
C VAL A 532 7.30 1.13 12.06
N VAL A 533 8.49 0.61 12.27
CA VAL A 533 8.69 -0.77 12.71
C VAL A 533 9.83 -0.86 13.73
N LEU A 534 9.72 -1.78 14.69
CA LEU A 534 10.83 -2.22 15.51
C LEU A 534 11.72 -3.14 14.66
N GLU A 535 13.03 -3.00 14.81
CA GLU A 535 14.04 -3.86 14.18
C GLU A 535 14.98 -4.43 15.23
N ALA A 536 15.25 -5.72 15.15
CA ALA A 536 16.20 -6.38 16.04
C ALA A 536 17.65 -5.95 15.73
N ASP A 537 18.50 -5.97 16.74
CA ASP A 537 19.92 -5.70 16.59
C ASP A 537 20.55 -6.63 15.54
N GLY A 538 21.33 -6.07 14.63
CA GLY A 538 22.05 -6.83 13.60
C GLY A 538 21.26 -7.05 12.30
N VAL A 539 19.99 -6.66 12.22
CA VAL A 539 19.24 -6.61 10.96
C VAL A 539 19.66 -5.36 10.19
N GLU A 540 20.07 -5.53 8.95
CA GLU A 540 20.49 -4.44 8.06
C GLU A 540 20.02 -4.73 6.62
N GLY A 541 19.85 -3.67 5.81
CA GLY A 541 19.64 -3.79 4.36
C GLY A 541 18.24 -4.19 3.92
N ILE A 542 17.24 -4.16 4.79
CA ILE A 542 15.83 -4.21 4.35
C ILE A 542 15.51 -2.89 3.65
N LEU A 543 15.23 -2.95 2.35
CA LEU A 543 14.82 -1.76 1.60
C LEU A 543 13.31 -1.64 1.65
N ARG A 544 12.81 -0.65 2.36
CA ARG A 544 11.38 -0.32 2.41
C ARG A 544 11.12 0.80 1.42
N HIS A 545 10.45 0.43 0.34
CA HIS A 545 10.17 1.37 -0.74
C HIS A 545 8.95 2.26 -0.40
N PRO A 546 8.96 3.53 -0.80
CA PRO A 546 7.82 4.42 -0.59
C PRO A 546 6.50 3.89 -1.15
N VAL A 547 6.54 3.08 -2.19
CA VAL A 547 5.36 2.43 -2.78
C VAL A 547 4.74 1.31 -1.92
N GLY A 548 5.26 1.07 -0.71
CA GLY A 548 4.59 0.28 0.33
C GLY A 548 4.98 -1.19 0.41
N TYR A 549 5.93 -1.67 -0.41
CA TYR A 549 6.52 -3.00 -0.27
C TYR A 549 8.02 -2.93 0.02
N PHE A 550 8.59 -4.05 0.48
CA PHE A 550 10.01 -4.12 0.82
C PHE A 550 10.76 -5.15 -0.01
N ASP A 551 12.06 -4.91 -0.13
CA ASP A 551 13.00 -5.77 -0.82
C ASP A 551 14.05 -6.30 0.17
N LEU A 552 14.24 -7.62 0.16
CA LEU A 552 15.16 -8.35 1.03
C LEU A 552 16.43 -8.81 0.32
N LYS A 553 16.61 -8.48 -0.96
CA LYS A 553 17.78 -8.86 -1.76
C LYS A 553 19.11 -8.53 -1.08
N TYR A 554 19.16 -7.37 -0.43
CA TYR A 554 20.36 -6.86 0.24
C TYR A 554 20.32 -7.03 1.76
N ALA A 555 19.24 -7.60 2.29
CA ALA A 555 19.09 -7.79 3.72
C ALA A 555 20.12 -8.77 4.27
N GLU A 556 20.63 -8.48 5.47
CA GLU A 556 21.51 -9.38 6.22
C GLU A 556 21.20 -9.33 7.71
N LYS A 557 21.49 -10.43 8.42
CA LYS A 557 21.40 -10.51 9.88
C LYS A 557 22.76 -10.94 10.41
N LYS A 558 23.35 -10.10 11.27
CA LYS A 558 24.70 -10.29 11.85
C LYS A 558 24.67 -10.92 13.20
#